data_9d59314d1a5283d447030d878ea14330
#
_entry.id   9d59314d1a5283d447030d878ea14330
#
_cell.length_a   1.000
_cell.length_b   1.000
_cell.length_c   1.000
_cell.angle_alpha   90.00
_cell.angle_beta   90.00
_cell.angle_gamma   90.00
#
_symmetry.space_group_name_H-M   'P 1'
#
loop_
_entity.id
_entity.type
_entity.pdbx_description
1 polymer ?
#
loop_
_entity_poly.entity_id
_entity_poly.type
_entity_poly.pdbx_seq_one_letter_code
_entity_poly.pdbx_strand_id
1 'polypeptide(L)'
;MAKKRILFIDDRPEHLRQPLLRLQLAGYEVDEAASGAKGLDALRDNPYDLLILDAELPDEDGWDVLRKVRADPDLAGVKVIVFMAAQGETGKLALVPVDAELRRPFNMGALLDAVEKVIGPA
;
A
#
# COMPACT_ATOMS: atom_id res chain seq x y z
N MET A 1 -19.58 -5.40 -12.65
CA MET A 1 -18.13 -5.33 -12.84
C MET A 1 -17.43 -5.43 -11.50
N ALA A 2 -16.28 -6.08 -11.47
CA ALA A 2 -15.52 -6.22 -10.23
C ALA A 2 -14.94 -4.87 -9.80
N LYS A 3 -15.01 -4.57 -8.51
CA LYS A 3 -14.35 -3.39 -7.95
C LYS A 3 -12.85 -3.59 -7.94
N LYS A 4 -12.11 -2.51 -8.07
CA LYS A 4 -10.67 -2.56 -7.85
C LYS A 4 -10.38 -2.79 -6.38
N ARG A 5 -9.41 -3.67 -6.12
CA ARG A 5 -9.09 -4.13 -4.77
C ARG A 5 -7.76 -3.57 -4.31
N ILE A 6 -7.76 -3.05 -3.09
CA ILE A 6 -6.59 -2.45 -2.45
C ILE A 6 -6.31 -3.20 -1.16
N LEU A 7 -5.04 -3.52 -0.93
CA LEU A 7 -4.58 -4.08 0.34
C LEU A 7 -3.72 -3.05 1.06
N PHE A 8 -4.06 -2.77 2.33
CA PHE A 8 -3.18 -2.01 3.21
C PHE A 8 -2.36 -2.97 4.08
N ILE A 9 -1.06 -2.72 4.17
CA ILE A 9 -0.21 -3.35 5.19
C ILE A 9 0.23 -2.26 6.15
N ASP A 10 -0.34 -2.26 7.36
CA ASP A 10 -0.04 -1.30 8.42
C ASP A 10 -0.44 -1.94 9.75
N ASP A 11 0.38 -1.76 10.78
CA ASP A 11 0.14 -2.33 12.10
C ASP A 11 -0.69 -1.44 13.02
N ARG A 12 -1.04 -0.24 12.57
CA ARG A 12 -1.75 0.76 13.39
C ARG A 12 -3.16 0.99 12.87
N PRO A 13 -4.17 0.29 13.40
CA PRO A 13 -5.55 0.42 12.94
C PRO A 13 -6.07 1.85 12.95
N GLU A 14 -5.64 2.65 13.93
CA GLU A 14 -6.06 4.04 14.05
C GLU A 14 -5.58 4.90 12.88
N HIS A 15 -4.47 4.53 12.23
CA HIS A 15 -3.96 5.23 11.05
C HIS A 15 -4.74 4.89 9.79
N LEU A 16 -5.41 3.75 9.78
CA LEU A 16 -6.10 3.24 8.60
C LEU A 16 -7.57 3.65 8.54
N ARG A 17 -8.15 4.08 9.66
CA ARG A 17 -9.58 4.34 9.72
C ARG A 17 -10.06 5.32 8.65
N GLN A 18 -9.42 6.47 8.53
CA GLN A 18 -9.80 7.47 7.53
C GLN A 18 -9.44 7.05 6.10
N PRO A 19 -8.22 6.57 5.83
CA PRO A 19 -7.89 6.06 4.49
C PRO A 19 -8.82 4.96 4.01
N LEU A 20 -9.12 3.98 4.84
CA LEU A 20 -10.02 2.89 4.49
C LEU A 20 -11.40 3.42 4.12
N LEU A 21 -11.98 4.25 5.00
CA LEU A 21 -13.31 4.81 4.76
C LEU A 21 -13.34 5.65 3.49
N ARG A 22 -12.34 6.49 3.28
CA ARG A 22 -12.29 7.37 2.12
C ARG A 22 -12.25 6.58 0.82
N LEU A 23 -11.44 5.54 0.77
CA LEU A 23 -11.32 4.70 -0.43
C LEU A 23 -12.57 3.86 -0.65
N GLN A 24 -13.18 3.34 0.42
CA GLN A 24 -14.44 2.61 0.31
C GLN A 24 -15.56 3.51 -0.22
N LEU A 25 -15.64 4.74 0.26
CA LEU A 25 -16.62 5.71 -0.21
C LEU A 25 -16.40 6.08 -1.68
N ALA A 26 -15.16 6.01 -2.15
CA ALA A 26 -14.84 6.25 -3.56
C ALA A 26 -15.15 5.05 -4.46
N GLY A 27 -15.53 3.90 -3.88
CA GLY A 27 -15.94 2.71 -4.63
C GLY A 27 -14.92 1.61 -4.71
N TYR A 28 -13.77 1.73 -4.04
CA TYR A 28 -12.77 0.67 -4.00
C TYR A 28 -13.12 -0.38 -2.94
N GLU A 29 -12.69 -1.61 -3.18
CA GLU A 29 -12.75 -2.67 -2.19
C GLU A 29 -11.41 -2.70 -1.45
N VAL A 30 -11.44 -2.56 -0.12
CA VAL A 30 -10.22 -2.35 0.67
C VAL A 30 -10.13 -3.40 1.78
N ASP A 31 -8.99 -4.08 1.84
CA ASP A 31 -8.65 -5.00 2.92
C ASP A 31 -7.42 -4.50 3.66
N GLU A 32 -7.22 -4.99 4.88
CA GLU A 32 -6.06 -4.63 5.68
C GLU A 32 -5.35 -5.86 6.22
N ALA A 33 -4.04 -5.75 6.38
CA ALA A 33 -3.21 -6.77 7.02
C ALA A 33 -2.32 -6.07 8.05
N ALA A 34 -2.23 -6.64 9.24
CA ALA A 34 -1.55 -6.01 10.37
C ALA A 34 -0.04 -6.27 10.40
N SER A 35 0.49 -7.04 9.47
CA SER A 35 1.93 -7.33 9.40
C SER A 35 2.34 -7.62 7.96
N GLY A 36 3.63 -7.54 7.70
CA GLY A 36 4.19 -7.90 6.40
C GLY A 36 3.89 -9.35 6.02
N ALA A 37 4.04 -10.29 6.97
CA ALA A 37 3.77 -11.70 6.73
C ALA A 37 2.31 -11.95 6.34
N LYS A 38 1.37 -11.35 7.08
CA LYS A 38 -0.07 -11.46 6.77
C LYS A 38 -0.39 -10.79 5.43
N GLY A 39 0.25 -9.68 5.13
CA GLY A 39 0.07 -8.99 3.86
C GLY A 39 0.55 -9.82 2.68
N LEU A 40 1.71 -10.48 2.80
CA LEU A 40 2.22 -11.36 1.76
C LEU A 40 1.29 -12.55 1.53
N ASP A 41 0.76 -13.14 2.61
CA ASP A 41 -0.21 -14.23 2.49
C ASP A 41 -1.49 -13.76 1.78
N ALA A 42 -1.99 -12.58 2.14
CA ALA A 42 -3.17 -12.02 1.49
C ALA A 42 -2.94 -11.79 -0.01
N LEU A 43 -1.77 -11.25 -0.38
CA LEU A 43 -1.42 -11.01 -1.78
C LEU A 43 -1.33 -12.32 -2.59
N ARG A 44 -0.85 -13.39 -1.96
CA ARG A 44 -0.75 -14.70 -2.62
C ARG A 44 -2.12 -15.37 -2.79
N ASP A 45 -3.02 -15.14 -1.83
CA ASP A 45 -4.33 -15.81 -1.80
C ASP A 45 -5.39 -15.07 -2.62
N ASN A 46 -5.20 -13.78 -2.90
CA ASN A 46 -6.21 -12.96 -3.57
C ASN A 46 -5.56 -12.02 -4.58
N PRO A 47 -6.27 -11.71 -5.69
CA PRO A 47 -5.79 -10.69 -6.61
C PRO A 47 -6.05 -9.29 -6.04
N TYR A 48 -5.02 -8.44 -6.04
CA TYR A 48 -5.12 -7.03 -5.67
C TYR A 48 -4.58 -6.17 -6.80
N ASP A 49 -5.21 -5.01 -7.00
CA ASP A 49 -4.75 -4.03 -7.97
C ASP A 49 -3.68 -3.12 -7.40
N LEU A 50 -3.73 -2.90 -6.09
CA LEU A 50 -2.84 -1.97 -5.40
C LEU A 50 -2.50 -2.47 -4.01
N LEU A 51 -1.22 -2.36 -3.66
CA LEU A 51 -0.73 -2.51 -2.29
C LEU A 51 -0.35 -1.13 -1.76
N ILE A 52 -0.90 -0.76 -0.61
CA ILE A 52 -0.46 0.42 0.13
C ILE A 52 0.27 -0.06 1.37
N LEU A 53 1.53 0.28 1.47
CA LEU A 53 2.46 -0.27 2.45
C LEU A 53 3.04 0.83 3.31
N ASP A 54 2.93 0.67 4.65
CA ASP A 54 3.67 1.53 5.58
C ASP A 54 5.14 1.11 5.57
N ALA A 55 6.03 2.06 5.30
CA ALA A 55 7.47 1.80 5.32
C ALA A 55 7.98 1.46 6.73
N GLU A 56 7.25 1.87 7.78
CA GLU A 56 7.67 1.69 9.18
C GLU A 56 6.79 0.64 9.87
N LEU A 57 7.05 -0.64 9.64
CA LEU A 57 6.39 -1.72 10.35
C LEU A 57 7.20 -2.10 11.60
N PRO A 58 6.53 -2.49 12.72
CA PRO A 58 7.27 -2.80 13.95
C PRO A 58 8.09 -4.08 13.89
N ASP A 59 7.60 -5.07 13.17
CA ASP A 59 8.21 -6.41 13.16
C ASP A 59 9.20 -6.61 12.02
N GLU A 60 9.10 -5.78 10.99
CA GLU A 60 10.05 -5.82 9.88
C GLU A 60 10.02 -4.49 9.13
N ASP A 61 11.11 -4.20 8.41
CA ASP A 61 11.22 -3.04 7.54
C ASP A 61 10.23 -3.21 6.38
N GLY A 62 9.39 -2.20 6.16
CA GLY A 62 8.47 -2.22 5.01
C GLY A 62 9.17 -2.40 3.68
N TRP A 63 10.41 -1.91 3.56
CA TRP A 63 11.22 -2.11 2.36
C TRP A 63 11.57 -3.56 2.13
N ASP A 64 11.75 -4.36 3.18
CA ASP A 64 11.97 -5.80 3.05
C ASP A 64 10.72 -6.52 2.54
N VAL A 65 9.54 -6.10 3.01
CA VAL A 65 8.28 -6.61 2.47
C VAL A 65 8.16 -6.31 0.98
N LEU A 66 8.47 -5.08 0.59
CA LEU A 66 8.43 -4.66 -0.81
C LEU A 66 9.40 -5.46 -1.67
N ARG A 67 10.62 -5.71 -1.18
CA ARG A 67 11.57 -6.55 -1.89
C ARG A 67 11.03 -7.97 -2.14
N LYS A 68 10.37 -8.55 -1.14
CA LYS A 68 9.74 -9.87 -1.28
C LYS A 68 8.63 -9.86 -2.33
N VAL A 69 7.81 -8.81 -2.36
CA VAL A 69 6.77 -8.64 -3.37
C VAL A 69 7.38 -8.58 -4.76
N ARG A 70 8.41 -7.75 -4.96
CA ARG A 70 9.03 -7.56 -6.27
C ARG A 70 9.84 -8.78 -6.72
N ALA A 71 10.32 -9.59 -5.79
CA ALA A 71 11.07 -10.81 -6.10
C ALA A 71 10.17 -12.01 -6.45
N ASP A 72 8.90 -11.97 -6.07
CA ASP A 72 7.94 -13.04 -6.36
C ASP A 72 7.33 -12.79 -7.74
N PRO A 73 7.54 -13.69 -8.71
CA PRO A 73 7.02 -13.46 -10.07
C PRO A 73 5.50 -13.36 -10.14
N ASP A 74 4.78 -13.96 -9.19
CA ASP A 74 3.32 -13.89 -9.15
C ASP A 74 2.82 -12.55 -8.59
N LEU A 75 3.67 -11.82 -7.86
CA LEU A 75 3.32 -10.57 -7.19
C LEU A 75 4.02 -9.35 -7.79
N ALA A 76 5.06 -9.54 -8.59
CA ALA A 76 5.92 -8.46 -9.06
C ALA A 76 5.19 -7.36 -9.83
N GLY A 77 4.04 -7.69 -10.44
CA GLY A 77 3.24 -6.73 -11.22
C GLY A 77 2.25 -5.90 -10.40
N VAL A 78 2.10 -6.16 -9.10
CA VAL A 78 1.16 -5.37 -8.29
C VAL A 78 1.66 -3.93 -8.16
N LYS A 79 0.75 -2.97 -8.27
CA LYS A 79 1.09 -1.55 -8.07
C LYS A 79 1.28 -1.28 -6.58
N VAL A 80 2.20 -0.38 -6.25
CA VAL A 80 2.55 -0.10 -4.85
C VAL A 80 2.60 1.40 -4.58
N ILE A 81 1.94 1.81 -3.51
CA ILE A 81 2.10 3.13 -2.90
C ILE A 81 2.69 2.92 -1.51
N VAL A 82 3.75 3.65 -1.19
CA VAL A 82 4.40 3.57 0.12
C VAL A 82 4.06 4.80 0.94
N PHE A 83 3.62 4.58 2.19
CA PHE A 83 3.44 5.64 3.17
C PHE A 83 4.73 5.78 3.98
N MET A 84 5.23 6.99 4.08
CA MET A 84 6.49 7.30 4.76
C MET A 84 6.30 8.37 5.81
N ALA A 85 7.15 8.36 6.84
CA ALA A 85 7.25 9.49 7.76
C ALA A 85 7.74 10.74 7.00
N ALA A 86 7.44 11.93 7.54
CA ALA A 86 7.83 13.19 6.93
C ALA A 86 9.33 13.28 6.64
N GLN A 87 10.16 12.67 7.48
CA GLN A 87 11.62 12.66 7.36
C GLN A 87 12.16 11.28 6.98
N GLY A 88 11.32 10.44 6.40
CA GLY A 88 11.71 9.10 5.97
C GLY A 88 12.77 9.16 4.86
N GLU A 89 13.63 8.15 4.84
CA GLU A 89 14.69 8.05 3.84
C GLU A 89 14.14 7.68 2.48
N THR A 90 14.51 8.45 1.45
CA THR A 90 14.15 8.17 0.07
C THR A 90 15.19 7.31 -0.66
N GLY A 91 16.38 7.16 -0.09
CA GLY A 91 17.47 6.42 -0.74
C GLY A 91 17.12 4.99 -1.10
N LYS A 92 16.27 4.35 -0.31
CA LYS A 92 15.83 2.98 -0.54
C LYS A 92 14.88 2.86 -1.74
N LEU A 93 14.17 3.93 -2.12
CA LEU A 93 13.28 3.94 -3.28
C LEU A 93 14.03 3.66 -4.58
N ALA A 94 15.26 4.11 -4.68
CA ALA A 94 16.08 3.88 -5.88
C ALA A 94 16.41 2.41 -6.08
N LEU A 95 16.34 1.60 -5.01
CA LEU A 95 16.70 0.20 -5.05
C LEU A 95 15.50 -0.72 -5.28
N VAL A 96 14.30 -0.27 -4.92
CA VAL A 96 13.08 -1.08 -5.05
C VAL A 96 11.99 -0.22 -5.69
N PRO A 97 11.52 -0.57 -6.89
CA PRO A 97 10.54 0.27 -7.59
C PRO A 97 9.20 0.33 -6.86
N VAL A 98 8.68 1.54 -6.74
CA VAL A 98 7.31 1.81 -6.28
C VAL A 98 6.63 2.72 -7.29
N ASP A 99 5.29 2.72 -7.27
CA ASP A 99 4.51 3.52 -8.21
C ASP A 99 4.25 4.93 -7.69
N ALA A 100 4.17 5.09 -6.37
CA ALA A 100 4.07 6.39 -5.73
C ALA A 100 4.48 6.30 -4.26
N GLU A 101 4.80 7.45 -3.67
CA GLU A 101 5.01 7.56 -2.22
C GLU A 101 4.18 8.72 -1.67
N LEU A 102 3.72 8.57 -0.44
CA LEU A 102 3.04 9.64 0.29
C LEU A 102 3.72 9.84 1.62
N ARG A 103 4.19 11.05 1.86
CA ARG A 103 4.84 11.44 3.11
C ARG A 103 3.81 12.04 4.06
N ARG A 104 3.85 11.60 5.32
CA ARG A 104 3.00 12.17 6.36
C ARG A 104 3.54 13.56 6.76
N PRO A 105 2.66 14.52 7.06
CA PRO A 105 1.21 14.42 6.95
C PRO A 105 0.72 14.65 5.52
N PHE A 106 -0.30 13.93 5.10
CA PHE A 106 -0.99 14.16 3.82
C PHE A 106 -2.51 14.17 4.07
N ASN A 107 -3.26 14.85 3.21
CA ASN A 107 -4.70 14.86 3.32
C ASN A 107 -5.31 13.72 2.49
N MET A 108 -6.60 13.44 2.72
CA MET A 108 -7.29 12.35 2.04
C MET A 108 -7.44 12.59 0.54
N GLY A 109 -7.49 13.86 0.12
CA GLY A 109 -7.50 14.19 -1.30
C GLY A 109 -6.22 13.77 -2.00
N ALA A 110 -5.07 13.98 -1.36
CA ALA A 110 -3.78 13.55 -1.91
C ALA A 110 -3.71 12.01 -2.02
N LEU A 111 -4.25 11.29 -1.04
CA LEU A 111 -4.32 9.84 -1.10
C LEU A 111 -5.18 9.37 -2.27
N LEU A 112 -6.38 9.91 -2.41
CA LEU A 112 -7.28 9.52 -3.48
C LEU A 112 -6.69 9.84 -4.86
N ASP A 113 -6.08 11.01 -5.01
CA ASP A 113 -5.40 11.39 -6.25
C ASP A 113 -4.27 10.42 -6.60
N ALA A 114 -3.46 10.03 -5.62
CA ALA A 114 -2.37 9.06 -5.85
C ALA A 114 -2.92 7.70 -6.28
N VAL A 115 -3.96 7.22 -5.62
CA VAL A 115 -4.60 5.95 -5.97
C VAL A 115 -5.15 6.00 -7.39
N GLU A 116 -5.86 7.06 -7.74
CA GLU A 116 -6.44 7.22 -9.08
C GLU A 116 -5.37 7.31 -10.17
N LYS A 117 -4.24 7.94 -9.89
CA LYS A 117 -3.12 7.99 -10.83
C LYS A 117 -2.49 6.63 -11.07
N VAL A 118 -2.43 5.81 -10.03
CA VAL A 118 -1.73 4.51 -10.10
C VAL A 118 -2.61 3.43 -10.71
N ILE A 119 -3.88 3.33 -10.29
CA ILE A 119 -4.78 2.24 -10.73
C ILE A 119 -6.05 2.75 -11.42
N GLY A 120 -6.23 4.06 -11.54
CA GLY A 120 -7.43 4.65 -12.13
C GLY A 120 -8.58 4.74 -11.13
N PRO A 121 -9.68 5.40 -11.52
CA PRO A 121 -10.86 5.51 -10.66
C PRO A 121 -11.51 4.14 -10.42
N ALA A 122 -12.24 4.07 -9.32
CA ALA A 122 -12.92 2.84 -8.92
C ALA A 122 -14.01 2.39 -9.92
#